data_08beeb65ec5df60fd01f8ed7976e9bfe
#
_entry.id   08beeb65ec5df60fd01f8ed7976e9bfe
#
_cell.length_a   1.000
_cell.length_b   1.000
_cell.length_c   1.000
_cell.angle_alpha   90.00
_cell.angle_beta   90.00
_cell.angle_gamma   90.00
#
_symmetry.space_group_name_H-M   'P 1'
#
loop_
_entity.id
_entity.type
_entity.pdbx_description
1 polymer ?
#
loop_
_entity_poly.entity_id
_entity_poly.type
_entity_poly.pdbx_seq_one_letter_code
_entity_poly.pdbx_strand_id
1 'polypeptide(L)'
;ARVVSKASGVPAERVGEAERERLAQLEQRLAAEVIGQPRAVASVAAAIRRSRTGLRENNRPIGAMLFLGPTGVGKTQLARTLAKGWFGSEKALLRFDMSEYMERHTVARLIGAPPGYVGHDEGGQLTEAVRRRPYSVVLFDEIEKAHSDIQNLLLQILEDGTLTDAQGRRADFSNTIILLTSNLGARCLAGQTAPMGFGAAGAEKDRRGQQAIREAREFFRPELMGRLDETVLFDPLGPEQLAGIADRLLCELEERAAGQGYTLRHTAAAAKALAGSAGAPICIDMGMTTCSGTGILTVG
;
A
#
# COMPACT_ATOMS: atom_id res chain seq x y z
N ALA A 1 17.27 -19.92 9.71
CA ALA A 1 17.85 -19.33 10.94
C ALA A 1 19.19 -20.01 11.31
N ARG A 2 19.28 -21.33 11.50
CA ARG A 2 20.54 -22.03 11.88
C ARG A 2 21.67 -21.88 10.86
N VAL A 3 21.37 -21.88 9.55
CA VAL A 3 22.40 -21.74 8.49
C VAL A 3 22.91 -20.30 8.44
N VAL A 4 22.03 -19.31 8.57
CA VAL A 4 22.41 -17.89 8.63
C VAL A 4 23.20 -17.60 9.91
N SER A 5 22.82 -18.15 11.05
CA SER A 5 23.56 -18.04 12.31
C SER A 5 24.98 -18.60 12.21
N LYS A 6 25.17 -19.71 11.50
CA LYS A 6 26.50 -20.31 11.27
C LYS A 6 27.38 -19.49 10.31
N ALA A 7 26.77 -18.82 9.33
CA ALA A 7 27.48 -18.02 8.34
C ALA A 7 27.77 -16.58 8.80
N SER A 8 26.90 -15.99 9.62
CA SER A 8 26.99 -14.60 10.08
C SER A 8 27.48 -14.45 11.53
N GLY A 9 27.60 -15.55 12.28
CA GLY A 9 27.97 -15.53 13.70
C GLY A 9 26.88 -14.93 14.63
N VAL A 10 25.69 -14.60 14.11
CA VAL A 10 24.59 -14.04 14.91
C VAL A 10 23.71 -15.19 15.41
N PRO A 11 23.49 -15.34 16.75
CA PRO A 11 22.62 -16.37 17.30
C PRO A 11 21.20 -16.30 16.71
N ALA A 12 20.63 -17.45 16.36
CA ALA A 12 19.28 -17.55 15.78
C ALA A 12 18.20 -16.94 16.70
N GLU A 13 18.42 -16.98 18.02
CA GLU A 13 17.57 -16.39 19.04
C GLU A 13 17.49 -14.86 18.93
N ARG A 14 18.61 -14.19 18.66
CA ARG A 14 18.64 -12.72 18.46
C ARG A 14 17.89 -12.27 17.20
N VAL A 15 17.86 -13.12 16.17
CA VAL A 15 17.06 -12.82 14.95
C VAL A 15 15.56 -12.85 15.29
N GLY A 16 15.12 -13.81 16.10
CA GLY A 16 13.72 -13.91 16.57
C GLY A 16 13.34 -12.77 17.53
N GLU A 17 14.25 -12.31 18.39
CA GLU A 17 14.00 -11.16 19.28
C GLU A 17 13.86 -9.85 18.48
N ALA A 18 14.74 -9.60 17.52
CA ALA A 18 14.66 -8.43 16.65
C ALA A 18 13.36 -8.42 15.82
N GLU A 19 12.85 -9.57 15.42
CA GLU A 19 11.56 -9.69 14.73
C GLU A 19 10.38 -9.39 15.67
N ARG A 20 10.41 -9.89 16.91
CA ARG A 20 9.41 -9.59 17.93
C ARG A 20 9.36 -8.10 18.28
N GLU A 21 10.50 -7.46 18.41
CA GLU A 21 10.59 -6.02 18.63
C GLU A 21 10.03 -5.22 17.45
N ARG A 22 10.33 -5.63 16.22
CA ARG A 22 9.75 -5.01 15.01
C ARG A 22 8.23 -5.16 14.98
N LEU A 23 7.69 -6.33 15.33
CA LEU A 23 6.25 -6.57 15.43
C LEU A 23 5.59 -5.71 16.50
N ALA A 24 6.24 -5.55 17.66
CA ALA A 24 5.74 -4.72 18.74
C ALA A 24 5.69 -3.23 18.36
N GLN A 25 6.70 -2.75 17.62
CA GLN A 25 6.81 -1.35 17.20
C GLN A 25 6.12 -1.04 15.87
N LEU A 26 5.67 -2.07 15.11
CA LEU A 26 5.13 -1.89 13.76
C LEU A 26 3.97 -0.90 13.74
N GLU A 27 3.01 -1.06 14.63
CA GLU A 27 1.82 -0.20 14.70
C GLU A 27 2.18 1.27 14.96
N GLN A 28 3.11 1.52 15.88
CA GLN A 28 3.58 2.87 16.19
C GLN A 28 4.31 3.51 15.00
N ARG A 29 5.15 2.74 14.30
CA ARG A 29 5.84 3.20 13.10
C ARG A 29 4.88 3.52 11.97
N LEU A 30 3.88 2.68 11.74
CA LEU A 30 2.85 2.92 10.73
C LEU A 30 2.02 4.17 11.10
N ALA A 31 1.62 4.31 12.36
CA ALA A 31 0.84 5.45 12.85
C ALA A 31 1.59 6.79 12.74
N ALA A 32 2.91 6.78 12.89
CA ALA A 32 3.73 7.99 12.75
C ALA A 32 3.80 8.52 11.31
N GLU A 33 3.68 7.63 10.32
CA GLU A 33 3.79 8.00 8.90
C GLU A 33 2.45 8.10 8.18
N VAL A 34 1.38 7.46 8.68
CA VAL A 34 0.06 7.42 8.03
C VAL A 34 -0.95 8.23 8.83
N ILE A 35 -1.26 9.42 8.34
CA ILE A 35 -2.15 10.38 9.00
C ILE A 35 -3.61 9.98 8.74
N GLY A 36 -4.46 10.03 9.79
CA GLY A 36 -5.92 9.92 9.67
C GLY A 36 -6.48 8.51 9.51
N GLN A 37 -5.64 7.45 9.62
CA GLN A 37 -6.07 6.06 9.41
C GLN A 37 -5.75 5.11 10.57
N PRO A 38 -6.09 5.44 11.83
CA PRO A 38 -5.67 4.63 12.98
C PRO A 38 -6.27 3.21 12.95
N ARG A 39 -7.52 3.05 12.47
CA ARG A 39 -8.18 1.73 12.34
C ARG A 39 -7.48 0.85 11.29
N ALA A 40 -7.14 1.41 10.14
CA ALA A 40 -6.43 0.69 9.08
C ALA A 40 -5.03 0.26 9.54
N VAL A 41 -4.30 1.14 10.21
CA VAL A 41 -2.97 0.85 10.78
C VAL A 41 -3.06 -0.30 11.79
N ALA A 42 -4.00 -0.23 12.74
CA ALA A 42 -4.20 -1.28 13.74
C ALA A 42 -4.56 -2.63 13.10
N SER A 43 -5.46 -2.64 12.10
CA SER A 43 -5.86 -3.86 11.37
C SER A 43 -4.69 -4.50 10.65
N VAL A 44 -3.87 -3.71 9.93
CA VAL A 44 -2.68 -4.21 9.23
C VAL A 44 -1.65 -4.77 10.21
N ALA A 45 -1.35 -4.05 11.29
CA ALA A 45 -0.42 -4.52 12.32
C ALA A 45 -0.91 -5.81 12.99
N ALA A 46 -2.21 -5.93 13.28
CA ALA A 46 -2.82 -7.12 13.83
C ALA A 46 -2.76 -8.30 12.84
N ALA A 47 -3.04 -8.08 11.55
CA ALA A 47 -2.97 -9.12 10.52
C ALA A 47 -1.55 -9.70 10.41
N ILE A 48 -0.53 -8.84 10.37
CA ILE A 48 0.88 -9.27 10.31
C ILE A 48 1.29 -10.00 11.60
N ARG A 49 0.86 -9.53 12.78
CA ARG A 49 1.11 -10.23 14.05
C ARG A 49 0.51 -11.64 14.02
N ARG A 50 -0.76 -11.79 13.58
CA ARG A 50 -1.43 -13.10 13.46
C ARG A 50 -0.68 -14.05 12.53
N SER A 51 -0.22 -13.57 11.40
CA SER A 51 0.49 -14.42 10.43
C SER A 51 1.81 -15.00 10.96
N ARG A 52 2.41 -14.37 11.97
CA ARG A 52 3.68 -14.79 12.59
C ARG A 52 3.53 -15.67 13.82
N THR A 53 2.33 -16.04 14.22
CA THR A 53 2.10 -16.95 15.38
C THR A 53 2.50 -18.39 15.13
N GLY A 54 2.98 -18.73 13.93
CA GLY A 54 3.47 -20.08 13.59
C GLY A 54 2.39 -21.11 13.27
N LEU A 55 1.12 -20.73 13.24
CA LEU A 55 -0.02 -21.59 12.91
C LEU A 55 -0.34 -21.64 11.42
N ARG A 56 0.45 -20.94 10.59
CA ARG A 56 0.23 -20.82 9.15
C ARG A 56 0.98 -21.88 8.37
N GLU A 57 0.43 -22.33 7.25
CA GLU A 57 1.11 -23.15 6.26
C GLU A 57 2.35 -22.42 5.71
N ASN A 58 3.50 -23.11 5.69
CA ASN A 58 4.79 -22.49 5.34
C ASN A 58 4.90 -21.96 3.91
N ASN A 59 3.99 -22.34 3.03
CA ASN A 59 4.05 -22.01 1.60
C ASN A 59 3.28 -20.74 1.22
N ARG A 60 2.48 -20.15 2.12
CA ARG A 60 1.65 -18.97 1.80
C ARG A 60 2.39 -17.65 2.08
N PRO A 61 2.05 -16.55 1.39
CA PRO A 61 2.61 -15.22 1.65
C PRO A 61 2.49 -14.80 3.12
N ILE A 62 3.39 -13.98 3.67
CA ILE A 62 3.37 -13.49 5.06
C ILE A 62 2.00 -12.88 5.43
N GLY A 63 1.37 -12.17 4.51
CA GLY A 63 0.07 -11.56 4.69
C GLY A 63 -0.58 -11.27 3.34
N ALA A 64 -1.90 -11.34 3.29
CA ALA A 64 -2.69 -10.98 2.13
C ALA A 64 -3.86 -10.11 2.57
N MET A 65 -3.91 -8.84 2.14
CA MET A 65 -4.90 -7.89 2.61
C MET A 65 -5.51 -7.09 1.45
N LEU A 66 -6.81 -6.81 1.57
CA LEU A 66 -7.54 -5.93 0.66
C LEU A 66 -7.79 -4.58 1.34
N PHE A 67 -7.33 -3.49 0.73
CA PHE A 67 -7.53 -2.11 1.17
C PHE A 67 -8.69 -1.49 0.41
N LEU A 68 -9.79 -1.20 1.10
CA LEU A 68 -10.99 -0.57 0.53
C LEU A 68 -11.10 0.88 1.00
N GLY A 69 -11.39 1.78 0.08
CA GLY A 69 -11.63 3.19 0.41
C GLY A 69 -11.50 4.13 -0.77
N PRO A 70 -11.88 5.41 -0.61
CA PRO A 70 -11.77 6.42 -1.65
C PRO A 70 -10.32 6.60 -2.14
N THR A 71 -10.18 7.25 -3.29
CA THR A 71 -8.86 7.66 -3.77
C THR A 71 -8.27 8.74 -2.86
N GLY A 72 -6.94 8.74 -2.67
CA GLY A 72 -6.24 9.77 -1.92
C GLY A 72 -6.27 9.64 -0.39
N VAL A 73 -6.87 8.59 0.18
CA VAL A 73 -6.97 8.39 1.64
C VAL A 73 -5.73 7.76 2.29
N GLY A 74 -4.69 7.44 1.51
CA GLY A 74 -3.43 6.93 2.05
C GLY A 74 -3.22 5.41 1.89
N LYS A 75 -4.00 4.68 1.06
CA LYS A 75 -3.82 3.23 0.82
C LYS A 75 -2.40 2.89 0.35
N THR A 76 -1.93 3.55 -0.69
CA THR A 76 -0.57 3.36 -1.25
C THR A 76 0.51 3.86 -0.28
N GLN A 77 0.23 4.91 0.50
CA GLN A 77 1.15 5.39 1.53
C GLN A 77 1.34 4.35 2.64
N LEU A 78 0.26 3.72 3.12
CA LEU A 78 0.37 2.65 4.11
C LEU A 78 1.18 1.46 3.57
N ALA A 79 1.00 1.08 2.30
CA ALA A 79 1.81 0.03 1.67
C ALA A 79 3.30 0.39 1.62
N ARG A 80 3.65 1.65 1.30
CA ARG A 80 5.03 2.15 1.29
C ARG A 80 5.63 2.15 2.69
N THR A 81 4.89 2.67 3.65
CA THR A 81 5.33 2.70 5.06
C THR A 81 5.50 1.30 5.62
N LEU A 82 4.63 0.35 5.24
CA LEU A 82 4.76 -1.04 5.62
C LEU A 82 6.04 -1.67 5.04
N ALA A 83 6.36 -1.43 3.77
CA ALA A 83 7.60 -1.92 3.16
C ALA A 83 8.83 -1.39 3.89
N LYS A 84 8.85 -0.09 4.21
CA LYS A 84 9.92 0.55 4.99
C LYS A 84 10.00 0.01 6.42
N GLY A 85 8.86 -0.08 7.11
CA GLY A 85 8.80 -0.51 8.51
C GLY A 85 9.12 -1.98 8.73
N TRP A 86 8.69 -2.85 7.80
CA TRP A 86 8.84 -4.29 7.90
C TRP A 86 10.14 -4.80 7.25
N PHE A 87 10.42 -4.40 6.02
CA PHE A 87 11.61 -4.84 5.27
C PHE A 87 12.78 -3.85 5.32
N GLY A 88 12.64 -2.72 6.00
CA GLY A 88 13.69 -1.73 6.21
C GLY A 88 13.97 -0.82 5.01
N SER A 89 13.20 -0.89 3.92
CA SER A 89 13.41 -0.06 2.74
C SER A 89 12.12 0.17 1.96
N GLU A 90 11.89 1.40 1.52
CA GLU A 90 10.79 1.72 0.60
C GLU A 90 10.95 1.02 -0.77
N LYS A 91 12.19 0.70 -1.16
CA LYS A 91 12.48 -0.07 -2.38
C LYS A 91 11.99 -1.52 -2.32
N ALA A 92 11.60 -2.01 -1.13
CA ALA A 92 10.95 -3.30 -0.97
C ALA A 92 9.46 -3.28 -1.38
N LEU A 93 8.89 -2.14 -1.76
CA LEU A 93 7.57 -2.05 -2.39
C LEU A 93 7.69 -2.35 -3.89
N LEU A 94 6.98 -3.37 -4.34
CA LEU A 94 6.75 -3.71 -5.75
C LEU A 94 5.32 -3.32 -6.08
N ARG A 95 5.11 -2.24 -6.82
CA ARG A 95 3.79 -1.73 -7.19
C ARG A 95 3.46 -2.08 -8.62
N PHE A 96 2.28 -2.65 -8.83
CA PHE A 96 1.67 -2.95 -10.13
C PHE A 96 0.34 -2.22 -10.21
N ASP A 97 0.23 -1.27 -11.14
CA ASP A 97 -1.01 -0.55 -11.41
C ASP A 97 -1.89 -1.39 -12.33
N MET A 98 -3.02 -1.83 -11.79
CA MET A 98 -3.91 -2.74 -12.52
C MET A 98 -4.65 -2.08 -13.68
N SER A 99 -4.64 -0.76 -13.78
CA SER A 99 -5.12 -0.06 -14.97
C SER A 99 -4.31 -0.35 -16.24
N GLU A 100 -3.05 -0.80 -16.08
CA GLU A 100 -2.21 -1.27 -17.20
C GLU A 100 -2.53 -2.72 -17.64
N TYR A 101 -3.32 -3.46 -16.85
CA TYR A 101 -3.61 -4.89 -17.05
C TYR A 101 -5.11 -5.17 -17.22
N MET A 102 -5.81 -4.27 -17.91
CA MET A 102 -7.24 -4.38 -18.18
C MET A 102 -7.56 -5.40 -19.28
N GLU A 103 -6.64 -5.65 -20.17
CA GLU A 103 -6.83 -6.54 -21.32
C GLU A 103 -6.09 -7.86 -21.13
N ARG A 104 -6.65 -8.95 -21.68
CA ARG A 104 -6.08 -10.30 -21.53
C ARG A 104 -4.62 -10.41 -22.00
N HIS A 105 -4.26 -9.74 -23.08
CA HIS A 105 -2.88 -9.79 -23.58
C HIS A 105 -1.89 -9.07 -22.66
N THR A 106 -2.33 -8.07 -21.88
CA THR A 106 -1.45 -7.36 -20.93
C THR A 106 -1.16 -8.21 -19.69
N VAL A 107 -2.05 -9.15 -19.32
CA VAL A 107 -1.81 -10.09 -18.21
C VAL A 107 -0.56 -10.96 -18.47
N ALA A 108 -0.31 -11.33 -19.73
CA ALA A 108 0.90 -12.07 -20.09
C ALA A 108 2.20 -11.33 -19.74
N ARG A 109 2.19 -10.00 -19.65
CA ARG A 109 3.36 -9.22 -19.21
C ARG A 109 3.75 -9.49 -17.75
N LEU A 110 2.79 -9.89 -16.89
CA LEU A 110 3.07 -10.20 -15.48
C LEU A 110 3.81 -11.54 -15.32
N ILE A 111 3.45 -12.53 -16.12
CA ILE A 111 4.00 -13.91 -16.03
C ILE A 111 4.93 -14.27 -17.18
N GLY A 112 5.08 -13.39 -18.18
CA GLY A 112 5.84 -13.64 -19.41
C GLY A 112 4.96 -14.10 -20.57
N ALA A 113 5.40 -13.81 -21.79
CA ALA A 113 4.72 -14.24 -23.00
C ALA A 113 5.02 -15.72 -23.31
N PRO A 114 4.04 -16.48 -23.80
CA PRO A 114 4.25 -17.85 -24.24
C PRO A 114 5.28 -17.93 -25.38
N PRO A 115 5.90 -19.12 -25.60
CA PRO A 115 6.83 -19.32 -26.71
C PRO A 115 6.20 -18.93 -28.06
N GLY A 116 6.94 -18.18 -28.86
CA GLY A 116 6.50 -17.70 -30.19
C GLY A 116 5.81 -16.33 -30.20
N TYR A 117 5.59 -15.70 -29.04
CA TYR A 117 5.10 -14.34 -28.96
C TYR A 117 6.22 -13.33 -28.70
N VAL A 118 6.04 -12.09 -29.17
CA VAL A 118 6.98 -10.99 -28.91
C VAL A 118 7.09 -10.75 -27.41
N GLY A 119 8.34 -10.67 -26.89
CA GLY A 119 8.59 -10.48 -25.45
C GLY A 119 8.76 -11.78 -24.64
N HIS A 120 8.82 -12.95 -25.27
CA HIS A 120 9.07 -14.23 -24.57
C HIS A 120 10.37 -14.23 -23.77
N ASP A 121 11.42 -13.59 -24.28
CA ASP A 121 12.75 -13.54 -23.64
C ASP A 121 12.82 -12.59 -22.44
N GLU A 122 11.86 -11.66 -22.29
CA GLU A 122 11.88 -10.63 -21.24
C GLU A 122 11.45 -11.13 -19.85
N GLY A 123 10.88 -12.33 -19.76
CA GLY A 123 10.34 -12.85 -18.49
C GLY A 123 9.12 -12.07 -17.99
N GLY A 124 8.43 -12.59 -16.98
CA GLY A 124 7.27 -11.92 -16.41
C GLY A 124 7.66 -10.78 -15.44
N GLN A 125 7.07 -9.62 -15.58
CA GLN A 125 7.37 -8.45 -14.74
C GLN A 125 7.17 -8.75 -13.24
N LEU A 126 6.08 -9.43 -12.88
CA LEU A 126 5.78 -9.80 -11.50
C LEU A 126 6.75 -10.87 -10.99
N THR A 127 6.91 -11.95 -11.76
CA THR A 127 7.74 -13.09 -11.36
C THR A 127 9.22 -12.72 -11.26
N GLU A 128 9.74 -11.91 -12.19
CA GLU A 128 11.12 -11.41 -12.13
C GLU A 128 11.32 -10.43 -10.97
N ALA A 129 10.38 -9.51 -10.72
CA ALA A 129 10.47 -8.56 -9.63
C ALA A 129 10.56 -9.27 -8.27
N VAL A 130 9.70 -10.29 -8.04
CA VAL A 130 9.69 -11.07 -6.79
C VAL A 130 10.93 -11.96 -6.68
N ARG A 131 11.39 -12.60 -7.76
CA ARG A 131 12.64 -13.38 -7.74
C ARG A 131 13.86 -12.53 -7.36
N ARG A 132 13.91 -11.28 -7.84
CA ARG A 132 14.98 -10.33 -7.48
C ARG A 132 14.84 -9.81 -6.06
N ARG A 133 13.62 -9.69 -5.54
CA ARG A 133 13.30 -9.16 -4.22
C ARG A 133 12.29 -10.05 -3.49
N PRO A 134 12.71 -11.21 -2.98
CA PRO A 134 11.80 -12.15 -2.33
C PRO A 134 11.21 -11.61 -1.00
N TYR A 135 11.88 -10.67 -0.36
CA TYR A 135 11.39 -9.97 0.84
C TYR A 135 10.81 -8.62 0.43
N SER A 136 9.53 -8.60 0.07
CA SER A 136 8.89 -7.40 -0.47
C SER A 136 7.40 -7.32 -0.14
N VAL A 137 6.86 -6.11 -0.22
CA VAL A 137 5.43 -5.86 -0.30
C VAL A 137 5.07 -5.78 -1.77
N VAL A 138 4.17 -6.65 -2.22
CA VAL A 138 3.64 -6.65 -3.58
C VAL A 138 2.27 -5.99 -3.56
N LEU A 139 2.17 -4.82 -4.15
CA LEU A 139 0.96 -4.01 -4.20
C LEU A 139 0.32 -4.09 -5.60
N PHE A 140 -0.88 -4.65 -5.66
CA PHE A 140 -1.75 -4.58 -6.82
C PHE A 140 -2.72 -3.40 -6.62
N ASP A 141 -2.43 -2.29 -7.27
CA ASP A 141 -3.18 -1.04 -7.10
C ASP A 141 -4.37 -1.00 -8.07
N GLU A 142 -5.55 -0.59 -7.59
CA GLU A 142 -6.82 -0.53 -8.33
C GLU A 142 -7.23 -1.88 -8.96
N ILE A 143 -7.24 -2.93 -8.13
CA ILE A 143 -7.49 -4.32 -8.57
C ILE A 143 -8.84 -4.50 -9.27
N GLU A 144 -9.83 -3.65 -9.03
CA GLU A 144 -11.13 -3.67 -9.71
C GLU A 144 -11.04 -3.38 -11.21
N LYS A 145 -9.94 -2.75 -11.67
CA LYS A 145 -9.72 -2.47 -13.09
C LYS A 145 -9.07 -3.63 -13.84
N ALA A 146 -8.51 -4.58 -13.13
CA ALA A 146 -7.77 -5.69 -13.69
C ALA A 146 -8.65 -6.63 -14.51
N HIS A 147 -8.08 -7.23 -15.55
CA HIS A 147 -8.72 -8.35 -16.24
C HIS A 147 -8.98 -9.52 -15.27
N SER A 148 -10.07 -10.25 -15.45
CA SER A 148 -10.49 -11.36 -14.56
C SER A 148 -9.42 -12.45 -14.38
N ASP A 149 -8.53 -12.66 -15.36
CA ASP A 149 -7.45 -13.63 -15.26
C ASP A 149 -6.43 -13.29 -14.15
N ILE A 150 -6.32 -12.02 -13.75
CA ILE A 150 -5.48 -11.59 -12.61
C ILE A 150 -5.96 -12.23 -11.31
N GLN A 151 -7.28 -12.41 -11.13
CA GLN A 151 -7.80 -13.08 -9.94
C GLN A 151 -7.34 -14.55 -9.88
N ASN A 152 -7.18 -15.24 -11.03
CA ASN A 152 -6.63 -16.59 -11.07
C ASN A 152 -5.15 -16.63 -10.65
N LEU A 153 -4.35 -15.65 -11.10
CA LEU A 153 -2.95 -15.51 -10.68
C LEU A 153 -2.84 -15.26 -9.17
N LEU A 154 -3.70 -14.37 -8.66
CA LEU A 154 -3.74 -14.09 -7.22
C LEU A 154 -4.14 -15.33 -6.41
N LEU A 155 -5.12 -16.12 -6.85
CA LEU A 155 -5.48 -17.37 -6.20
C LEU A 155 -4.29 -18.31 -6.10
N GLN A 156 -3.55 -18.53 -7.20
CA GLN A 156 -2.36 -19.37 -7.18
C GLN A 156 -1.30 -18.85 -6.20
N ILE A 157 -1.04 -17.54 -6.18
CA ILE A 157 -0.10 -16.93 -5.24
C ILE A 157 -0.56 -17.14 -3.78
N LEU A 158 -1.85 -16.95 -3.51
CA LEU A 158 -2.39 -17.04 -2.15
C LEU A 158 -2.55 -18.47 -1.63
N GLU A 159 -2.69 -19.45 -2.51
CA GLU A 159 -2.82 -20.87 -2.16
C GLU A 159 -1.47 -21.57 -2.10
N ASP A 160 -0.72 -21.50 -3.19
CA ASP A 160 0.53 -22.25 -3.36
C ASP A 160 1.76 -21.48 -2.91
N GLY A 161 1.62 -20.14 -2.70
CA GLY A 161 2.74 -19.24 -2.39
C GLY A 161 3.76 -19.12 -3.51
N THR A 162 3.45 -19.63 -4.69
CA THR A 162 4.36 -19.63 -5.84
C THR A 162 3.62 -19.33 -7.13
N LEU A 163 4.33 -18.72 -8.08
CA LEU A 163 3.83 -18.48 -9.42
C LEU A 163 4.87 -18.92 -10.43
N THR A 164 4.46 -19.71 -11.43
CA THR A 164 5.35 -20.18 -12.50
C THR A 164 5.22 -19.25 -13.69
N ASP A 165 6.32 -18.74 -14.20
CA ASP A 165 6.35 -17.91 -15.39
C ASP A 165 6.22 -18.75 -16.70
N ALA A 166 6.06 -18.08 -17.84
CA ALA A 166 5.94 -18.73 -19.13
C ALA A 166 7.21 -19.50 -19.57
N GLN A 167 8.34 -19.29 -18.90
CA GLN A 167 9.59 -20.02 -19.12
C GLN A 167 9.75 -21.22 -18.17
N GLY A 168 8.73 -21.55 -17.36
CA GLY A 168 8.76 -22.64 -16.37
C GLY A 168 9.53 -22.31 -15.10
N ARG A 169 9.97 -21.07 -14.88
CA ARG A 169 10.69 -20.66 -13.67
C ARG A 169 9.69 -20.28 -12.58
N ARG A 170 9.92 -20.78 -11.38
CA ARG A 170 9.06 -20.49 -10.21
C ARG A 170 9.53 -19.21 -9.48
N ALA A 171 8.60 -18.36 -9.14
CA ALA A 171 8.77 -17.26 -8.21
C ALA A 171 8.11 -17.62 -6.88
N ASP A 172 8.82 -17.44 -5.77
CA ASP A 172 8.40 -17.76 -4.42
C ASP A 172 7.89 -16.49 -3.71
N PHE A 173 6.62 -16.52 -3.28
CA PHE A 173 5.94 -15.43 -2.59
C PHE A 173 5.82 -15.68 -1.08
N SER A 174 6.37 -16.76 -0.53
CA SER A 174 6.24 -17.12 0.89
C SER A 174 6.77 -16.05 1.85
N ASN A 175 7.73 -15.24 1.40
CA ASN A 175 8.33 -14.14 2.16
C ASN A 175 7.79 -12.76 1.76
N THR A 176 6.70 -12.70 1.00
CA THR A 176 6.08 -11.43 0.57
C THR A 176 4.82 -11.10 1.38
N ILE A 177 4.46 -9.82 1.38
CA ILE A 177 3.14 -9.35 1.83
C ILE A 177 2.38 -8.91 0.58
N ILE A 178 1.21 -9.48 0.34
CA ILE A 178 0.36 -9.16 -0.79
C ILE A 178 -0.68 -8.13 -0.36
N LEU A 179 -0.71 -7.01 -1.05
CA LEU A 179 -1.68 -5.94 -0.82
C LEU A 179 -2.46 -5.69 -2.11
N LEU A 180 -3.77 -5.68 -1.98
CA LEU A 180 -4.70 -5.29 -3.04
C LEU A 180 -5.33 -3.97 -2.64
N THR A 181 -5.36 -2.95 -3.50
CA THR A 181 -6.15 -1.75 -3.24
C THR A 181 -7.36 -1.71 -4.16
N SER A 182 -8.45 -1.16 -3.67
CA SER A 182 -9.66 -0.96 -4.46
C SER A 182 -10.41 0.29 -4.00
N ASN A 183 -11.11 0.90 -4.97
CA ASN A 183 -12.03 2.01 -4.73
C ASN A 183 -13.50 1.54 -4.61
N LEU A 184 -13.75 0.22 -4.62
CA LEU A 184 -15.07 -0.34 -4.38
C LEU A 184 -15.59 0.13 -3.01
N GLY A 185 -16.88 0.42 -2.93
CA GLY A 185 -17.52 0.94 -1.72
C GLY A 185 -17.13 2.38 -1.35
N ALA A 186 -16.33 3.08 -2.17
CA ALA A 186 -15.90 4.45 -1.87
C ALA A 186 -17.08 5.41 -1.67
N ARG A 187 -18.17 5.27 -2.46
CA ARG A 187 -19.38 6.10 -2.34
C ARG A 187 -20.12 5.84 -1.02
N CYS A 188 -20.17 4.58 -0.58
CA CYS A 188 -20.75 4.19 0.69
C CYS A 188 -19.97 4.78 1.87
N LEU A 189 -18.65 4.67 1.83
CA LEU A 189 -17.76 5.21 2.85
C LEU A 189 -17.81 6.74 2.93
N ALA A 190 -17.94 7.42 1.78
CA ALA A 190 -18.10 8.87 1.70
C ALA A 190 -19.48 9.39 2.19
N GLY A 191 -20.42 8.50 2.50
CA GLY A 191 -21.76 8.88 2.97
C GLY A 191 -22.70 9.40 1.90
N GLN A 192 -22.39 9.21 0.61
CA GLN A 192 -23.19 9.72 -0.51
C GLN A 192 -24.45 8.88 -0.82
N THR A 193 -24.57 7.69 -0.21
CA THR A 193 -25.63 6.71 -0.51
C THR A 193 -26.57 6.40 0.66
N ALA A 194 -26.39 7.04 1.84
CA ALA A 194 -27.24 6.75 2.99
C ALA A 194 -28.43 7.69 3.07
N PRO A 195 -29.67 7.18 3.26
CA PRO A 195 -30.80 8.01 3.70
C PRO A 195 -30.48 8.53 5.12
N MET A 196 -30.78 9.81 5.40
CA MET A 196 -30.62 10.41 6.71
C MET A 196 -31.47 9.65 7.74
N GLY A 197 -30.80 8.76 8.50
CA GLY A 197 -31.38 8.07 9.66
C GLY A 197 -30.73 8.58 10.94
N PHE A 198 -31.54 8.83 11.98
CA PHE A 198 -31.11 9.22 13.30
C PHE A 198 -30.42 8.02 14.02
N GLY A 199 -29.14 7.80 13.71
CA GLY A 199 -28.31 6.78 14.37
C GLY A 199 -27.08 7.41 15.01
N ALA A 200 -26.56 6.82 16.09
CA ALA A 200 -25.27 7.26 16.67
C ALA A 200 -24.18 7.17 15.58
N ALA A 201 -23.36 8.19 15.45
CA ALA A 201 -22.35 8.33 14.37
C ALA A 201 -21.44 7.12 14.19
N GLY A 202 -21.14 6.37 15.26
CA GLY A 202 -20.36 5.15 15.22
C GLY A 202 -21.08 3.98 14.51
N ALA A 203 -22.37 3.78 14.80
CA ALA A 203 -23.15 2.69 14.20
C ALA A 203 -23.36 2.90 12.70
N GLU A 204 -23.46 4.15 12.26
CA GLU A 204 -23.58 4.50 10.84
C GLU A 204 -22.27 4.26 10.09
N LYS A 205 -21.12 4.59 10.70
CA LYS A 205 -19.81 4.32 10.13
C LYS A 205 -19.57 2.81 9.93
N ASP A 206 -19.95 2.01 10.91
CA ASP A 206 -19.82 0.55 10.81
C ASP A 206 -20.76 -0.04 9.71
N ARG A 207 -21.99 0.47 9.56
CA ARG A 207 -22.90 0.09 8.47
C ARG A 207 -22.31 0.39 7.09
N ARG A 208 -21.74 1.60 6.90
CA ARG A 208 -21.06 1.99 5.66
C ARG A 208 -19.88 1.08 5.35
N GLY A 209 -19.09 0.74 6.36
CA GLY A 209 -17.99 -0.21 6.23
C GLY A 209 -18.47 -1.60 5.80
N GLN A 210 -19.54 -2.13 6.42
CA GLN A 210 -20.12 -3.42 6.05
C GLN A 210 -20.68 -3.41 4.63
N GLN A 211 -21.26 -2.30 4.18
CA GLN A 211 -21.76 -2.17 2.82
C GLN A 211 -20.61 -2.16 1.81
N ALA A 212 -19.51 -1.45 2.08
CA ALA A 212 -18.33 -1.45 1.22
C ALA A 212 -17.72 -2.86 1.11
N ILE A 213 -17.64 -3.60 2.21
CA ILE A 213 -17.18 -5.00 2.21
C ILE A 213 -18.13 -5.88 1.38
N ARG A 214 -19.45 -5.64 1.44
CA ARG A 214 -20.42 -6.39 0.64
C ARG A 214 -20.22 -6.14 -0.85
N GLU A 215 -20.07 -4.89 -1.28
CA GLU A 215 -19.77 -4.54 -2.67
C GLU A 215 -18.49 -5.22 -3.16
N ALA A 216 -17.44 -5.25 -2.33
CA ALA A 216 -16.23 -5.96 -2.67
C ALA A 216 -16.46 -7.49 -2.81
N ARG A 217 -17.26 -8.10 -1.92
CA ARG A 217 -17.60 -9.53 -2.00
C ARG A 217 -18.47 -9.89 -3.21
N GLU A 218 -19.27 -8.97 -3.72
CA GLU A 218 -20.05 -9.15 -4.94
C GLU A 218 -19.17 -9.04 -6.20
N PHE A 219 -18.12 -8.23 -6.14
CA PHE A 219 -17.20 -8.02 -7.26
C PHE A 219 -16.14 -9.12 -7.37
N PHE A 220 -15.49 -9.45 -6.26
CA PHE A 220 -14.43 -10.46 -6.24
C PHE A 220 -14.98 -11.87 -6.09
N ARG A 221 -14.27 -12.84 -6.63
CA ARG A 221 -14.63 -14.25 -6.45
C ARG A 221 -14.60 -14.63 -4.97
N PRO A 222 -15.58 -15.41 -4.49
CA PRO A 222 -15.62 -15.86 -3.10
C PRO A 222 -14.35 -16.57 -2.64
N GLU A 223 -13.72 -17.34 -3.55
CA GLU A 223 -12.47 -18.06 -3.30
C GLU A 223 -11.34 -17.08 -2.97
N LEU A 224 -11.21 -15.98 -3.75
CA LEU A 224 -10.20 -14.95 -3.50
C LEU A 224 -10.43 -14.26 -2.15
N MET A 225 -11.67 -13.86 -1.89
CA MET A 225 -12.04 -13.23 -0.61
C MET A 225 -11.79 -14.13 0.60
N GLY A 226 -11.99 -15.45 0.44
CA GLY A 226 -11.71 -16.45 1.48
C GLY A 226 -10.22 -16.68 1.75
N ARG A 227 -9.33 -16.28 0.85
CA ARG A 227 -7.88 -16.43 1.00
C ARG A 227 -7.19 -15.18 1.56
N LEU A 228 -7.90 -14.07 1.62
CA LEU A 228 -7.40 -12.84 2.24
C LEU A 228 -7.43 -12.96 3.77
N ASP A 229 -6.38 -12.49 4.41
CA ASP A 229 -6.27 -12.48 5.88
C ASP A 229 -7.11 -11.37 6.52
N GLU A 230 -7.26 -10.24 5.81
CA GLU A 230 -7.99 -9.08 6.32
C GLU A 230 -8.50 -8.19 5.18
N THR A 231 -9.68 -7.61 5.39
CA THR A 231 -10.20 -6.50 4.56
C THR A 231 -10.14 -5.22 5.38
N VAL A 232 -9.26 -4.32 5.00
CA VAL A 232 -8.93 -3.09 5.72
C VAL A 232 -9.70 -1.92 5.11
N LEU A 233 -10.52 -1.27 5.93
CA LEU A 233 -11.29 -0.10 5.52
C LEU A 233 -10.51 1.18 5.77
N PHE A 234 -10.46 2.05 4.76
CA PHE A 234 -9.91 3.38 4.85
C PHE A 234 -11.04 4.40 4.90
N ASP A 235 -11.04 5.20 5.94
CA ASP A 235 -12.01 6.26 6.12
C ASP A 235 -11.69 7.47 5.21
N PRO A 236 -12.71 8.21 4.77
CA PRO A 236 -12.50 9.52 4.16
C PRO A 236 -11.74 10.45 5.11
N LEU A 237 -10.84 11.24 4.57
CA LEU A 237 -10.05 12.20 5.35
C LEU A 237 -10.84 13.49 5.58
N GLY A 238 -10.86 13.95 6.83
CA GLY A 238 -11.43 15.25 7.18
C GLY A 238 -10.44 16.40 6.95
N PRO A 239 -10.90 17.67 7.07
CA PRO A 239 -10.09 18.85 6.81
C PRO A 239 -8.81 18.92 7.67
N GLU A 240 -8.87 18.49 8.92
CA GLU A 240 -7.72 18.49 9.83
C GLU A 240 -6.64 17.49 9.39
N GLN A 241 -7.05 16.28 8.96
CA GLN A 241 -6.14 15.26 8.45
C GLN A 241 -5.50 15.71 7.12
N LEU A 242 -6.29 16.33 6.24
CA LEU A 242 -5.78 16.89 4.99
C LEU A 242 -4.77 18.02 5.25
N ALA A 243 -5.04 18.90 6.22
CA ALA A 243 -4.09 19.95 6.62
C ALA A 243 -2.78 19.36 7.17
N GLY A 244 -2.86 18.31 8.00
CA GLY A 244 -1.67 17.60 8.49
C GLY A 244 -0.86 16.90 7.38
N ILE A 245 -1.53 16.37 6.37
CA ILE A 245 -0.86 15.79 5.19
C ILE A 245 -0.18 16.88 4.37
N ALA A 246 -0.86 18.01 4.13
CA ALA A 246 -0.30 19.15 3.41
C ALA A 246 0.94 19.70 4.13
N ASP A 247 0.88 19.89 5.44
CA ASP A 247 2.00 20.32 6.26
C ASP A 247 3.22 19.40 6.12
N ARG A 248 3.01 18.11 6.21
CA ARG A 248 4.07 17.11 6.01
C ARG A 248 4.71 17.18 4.62
N LEU A 249 3.90 17.29 3.57
CA LEU A 249 4.40 17.40 2.20
C LEU A 249 5.19 18.69 1.98
N LEU A 250 4.79 19.77 2.64
CA LEU A 250 5.52 21.05 2.63
C LEU A 250 6.85 20.92 3.39
N CYS A 251 6.90 20.25 4.54
CA CYS A 251 8.16 19.94 5.23
C CYS A 251 9.12 19.13 4.35
N GLU A 252 8.62 18.08 3.67
CA GLU A 252 9.44 17.28 2.75
C GLU A 252 9.94 18.13 1.55
N LEU A 253 9.16 19.11 1.12
CA LEU A 253 9.58 20.07 0.08
C LEU A 253 10.66 21.01 0.60
N GLU A 254 10.54 21.51 1.84
CA GLU A 254 11.55 22.34 2.50
C GLU A 254 12.90 21.61 2.60
N GLU A 255 12.89 20.37 3.03
CA GLU A 255 14.09 19.53 3.11
C GLU A 255 14.77 19.35 1.73
N ARG A 256 13.96 19.09 0.69
CA ARG A 256 14.48 18.96 -0.68
C ARG A 256 15.04 20.27 -1.21
N ALA A 257 14.37 21.39 -0.94
CA ALA A 257 14.84 22.73 -1.32
C ALA A 257 16.15 23.07 -0.61
N ALA A 258 16.26 22.78 0.68
CA ALA A 258 17.49 22.98 1.45
C ALA A 258 18.66 22.18 0.89
N GLY A 259 18.42 20.94 0.43
CA GLY A 259 19.44 20.11 -0.25
C GLY A 259 19.95 20.71 -1.57
N GLN A 260 19.21 21.65 -2.18
CA GLN A 260 19.58 22.39 -3.39
C GLN A 260 20.08 23.82 -3.10
N GLY A 261 20.24 24.18 -1.82
CA GLY A 261 20.71 25.50 -1.42
C GLY A 261 19.62 26.59 -1.34
N TYR A 262 18.33 26.20 -1.42
CA TYR A 262 17.21 27.12 -1.25
C TYR A 262 16.61 27.01 0.16
N THR A 263 16.21 28.13 0.74
CA THR A 263 15.46 28.15 2.00
C THR A 263 13.97 28.36 1.69
N LEU A 264 13.18 27.31 1.86
CA LEU A 264 11.71 27.38 1.78
C LEU A 264 11.15 27.33 3.20
N ARG A 265 10.13 28.13 3.48
CA ARG A 265 9.35 28.09 4.74
C ARG A 265 7.88 28.21 4.43
N HIS A 266 7.06 27.43 5.11
CA HIS A 266 5.61 27.53 5.00
C HIS A 266 4.99 27.92 6.35
N THR A 267 3.72 28.33 6.31
CA THR A 267 2.92 28.64 7.50
C THR A 267 1.81 27.61 7.66
N ALA A 268 1.30 27.42 8.87
CA ALA A 268 0.14 26.57 9.10
C ALA A 268 -1.12 27.04 8.34
N ALA A 269 -1.21 28.34 7.99
CA ALA A 269 -2.28 28.87 7.17
C ALA A 269 -2.16 28.39 5.72
N ALA A 270 -0.94 28.33 5.15
CA ALA A 270 -0.69 27.79 3.83
C ALA A 270 -1.08 26.29 3.74
N ALA A 271 -0.70 25.48 4.74
CA ALA A 271 -1.09 24.08 4.79
C ALA A 271 -2.62 23.88 4.84
N LYS A 272 -3.34 24.71 5.59
CA LYS A 272 -4.82 24.68 5.63
C LYS A 272 -5.45 25.13 4.31
N ALA A 273 -4.92 26.17 3.68
CA ALA A 273 -5.40 26.65 2.38
C ALA A 273 -5.23 25.57 1.29
N LEU A 274 -4.08 24.90 1.26
CA LEU A 274 -3.81 23.77 0.37
C LEU A 274 -4.78 22.61 0.61
N ALA A 275 -5.08 22.26 1.85
CA ALA A 275 -6.05 21.25 2.22
C ALA A 275 -7.49 21.59 1.75
N GLY A 276 -7.87 22.86 1.79
CA GLY A 276 -9.18 23.35 1.32
C GLY A 276 -9.34 23.35 -0.20
N SER A 277 -8.24 23.40 -0.95
CA SER A 277 -8.22 23.35 -2.42
C SER A 277 -8.04 21.92 -2.97
N ALA A 278 -8.12 20.91 -2.15
CA ALA A 278 -7.98 19.52 -2.56
C ALA A 278 -9.00 19.15 -3.65
N GLY A 279 -8.55 19.11 -4.90
CA GLY A 279 -9.36 18.87 -6.11
C GLY A 279 -9.17 19.92 -7.22
N ALA A 280 -8.55 21.06 -6.92
CA ALA A 280 -8.12 22.02 -7.93
C ALA A 280 -6.59 21.89 -8.17
N PRO A 281 -6.09 22.07 -9.42
CA PRO A 281 -4.65 22.13 -9.66
C PRO A 281 -4.09 23.34 -8.90
N ILE A 282 -3.22 23.06 -7.94
CA ILE A 282 -2.55 24.12 -7.17
C ILE A 282 -1.42 24.66 -8.03
N CYS A 283 -1.66 25.81 -8.65
CA CYS A 283 -0.57 26.64 -9.15
C CYS A 283 0.04 27.39 -7.96
N ILE A 284 1.19 26.93 -7.49
CA ILE A 284 2.02 27.76 -6.60
C ILE A 284 2.63 28.82 -7.50
N ASP A 285 2.08 30.03 -7.43
CA ASP A 285 2.71 31.19 -8.07
C ASP A 285 3.97 31.52 -7.24
N MET A 286 5.10 30.96 -7.68
CA MET A 286 6.40 31.31 -7.10
C MET A 286 6.79 32.67 -7.59
N GLY A 287 6.37 33.72 -6.89
CA GLY A 287 6.92 35.03 -7.04
C GLY A 287 8.43 34.99 -6.78
N MET A 288 9.20 34.75 -7.82
CA MET A 288 10.66 34.83 -7.76
C MET A 288 11.08 36.29 -7.60
N THR A 289 11.29 36.72 -6.38
CA THR A 289 12.10 37.89 -6.12
C THR A 289 13.55 37.40 -6.05
N THR A 290 14.28 37.56 -7.16
CA THR A 290 15.71 37.31 -7.19
C THR A 290 16.41 38.40 -6.40
N CYS A 291 16.69 38.13 -5.12
CA CYS A 291 17.74 38.84 -4.40
C CYS A 291 19.01 37.99 -4.45
N SER A 292 20.07 38.57 -4.94
CA SER A 292 21.42 38.02 -4.93
C SER A 292 21.82 37.63 -3.50
N GLY A 293 22.02 36.36 -3.26
CA GLY A 293 22.42 35.75 -1.97
C GLY A 293 21.22 35.28 -1.14
N THR A 294 21.06 33.95 -1.02
CA THR A 294 20.05 33.24 -0.21
C THR A 294 18.61 33.71 -0.40
N GLY A 295 17.95 33.21 -1.43
CA GLY A 295 16.51 33.48 -1.66
C GLY A 295 15.64 32.81 -0.60
N ILE A 296 14.89 33.59 0.17
CA ILE A 296 13.84 33.08 1.07
C ILE A 296 12.54 33.11 0.28
N LEU A 297 11.99 31.90 0.00
CA LEU A 297 10.65 31.77 -0.57
C LEU A 297 9.66 31.63 0.58
N THR A 298 8.75 32.58 0.71
CA THR A 298 7.66 32.54 1.68
C THR A 298 6.36 32.27 0.91
N VAL A 299 5.72 31.16 1.17
CA VAL A 299 4.36 30.88 0.68
C VAL A 299 3.41 31.30 1.78
N GLY A 300 2.67 32.39 1.53
CA GLY A 300 1.68 32.94 2.45
C GLY A 300 0.28 32.45 2.16
#